data_70b4588a9cad15441766a3af8b220fcd
#
_entry.id   70b4588a9cad15441766a3af8b220fcd
#
_cell.length_a   1.000
_cell.length_b   1.000
_cell.length_c   1.000
_cell.angle_alpha   90.00
_cell.angle_beta   90.00
_cell.angle_gamma   90.00
#
_symmetry.space_group_name_H-M   'P 1'
#
loop_
_entity.id
_entity.type
_entity.pdbx_description
1 polymer ?
#
loop_
_entity_poly.entity_id
_entity_poly.type
_entity_poly.pdbx_seq_one_letter_code
_entity_poly.pdbx_strand_id
1 'polypeptide(L)'
;MIIDNLIIDNELFTSYFACDLNKCHGICCVEGESGAPLEKEEIIWLEKNIEKYYDFLDAGGKKAIDKTGVYELDIQSDIVTPLKDSGECAYAIVENNCTICIFEKLFKEGLIEFYKPISCHLYPIRVYKLIGFYHLTLNRWHTCTGAFDLGKKQKIPVLYFVKDALKRRFPNQVDRILENVKEI
;
A
#
# COMPACT_ATOMS: atom_id res chain seq x y z
N MET A 1 -1.05 6.04 21.30
CA MET A 1 -2.34 5.51 21.82
C MET A 1 -2.34 4.00 21.72
N ILE A 2 -3.03 3.29 22.64
CA ILE A 2 -3.18 1.82 22.53
C ILE A 2 -4.68 1.51 22.43
N ILE A 3 -5.04 0.70 21.43
CA ILE A 3 -6.39 0.18 21.19
C ILE A 3 -6.26 -1.33 20.99
N ASP A 4 -6.70 -2.13 21.96
CA ASP A 4 -6.50 -3.58 22.02
C ASP A 4 -5.01 -3.95 21.83
N ASN A 5 -4.68 -4.66 20.77
CA ASN A 5 -3.33 -5.04 20.37
C ASN A 5 -2.68 -4.07 19.35
N LEU A 6 -3.23 -2.86 19.18
CA LEU A 6 -2.67 -1.85 18.32
C LEU A 6 -1.99 -0.75 19.13
N ILE A 7 -0.72 -0.51 18.86
CA ILE A 7 0.03 0.66 19.30
C ILE A 7 0.00 1.65 18.14
N ILE A 8 -0.57 2.83 18.33
CA ILE A 8 -0.81 3.81 17.29
C ILE A 8 -0.08 5.10 17.66
N ASP A 9 0.83 5.55 16.81
CA ASP A 9 1.54 6.80 17.02
C ASP A 9 0.58 8.00 17.05
N ASN A 10 0.79 8.91 18.00
CA ASN A 10 -0.07 10.08 18.16
C ASN A 10 -0.11 10.98 16.93
N GLU A 11 0.97 10.98 16.14
CA GLU A 11 1.07 11.73 14.90
C GLU A 11 -0.01 11.33 13.88
N LEU A 12 -0.46 10.07 13.87
CA LEU A 12 -1.52 9.59 12.97
C LEU A 12 -2.87 10.26 13.23
N PHE A 13 -3.14 10.70 14.45
CA PHE A 13 -4.40 11.37 14.81
C PHE A 13 -4.43 12.87 14.48
N THR A 14 -3.27 13.42 14.11
CA THR A 14 -3.10 14.88 13.89
C THR A 14 -2.54 15.21 12.50
N SER A 15 -2.22 14.20 11.70
CA SER A 15 -1.66 14.39 10.36
C SER A 15 -2.73 14.36 9.28
N TYR A 16 -2.48 15.09 8.20
CA TYR A 16 -3.32 15.12 7.00
C TYR A 16 -2.57 14.49 5.83
N PHE A 17 -3.32 13.82 4.95
CA PHE A 17 -2.75 13.22 3.75
C PHE A 17 -3.81 13.06 2.65
N ALA A 18 -3.45 13.39 1.42
CA ALA A 18 -4.22 13.06 0.23
C ALA A 18 -3.25 12.80 -0.92
N CYS A 19 -3.33 11.65 -1.58
CA CYS A 19 -2.42 11.30 -2.66
C CYS A 19 -2.53 12.31 -3.81
N ASP A 20 -1.40 12.83 -4.26
CA ASP A 20 -1.31 13.81 -5.36
C ASP A 20 -0.58 13.19 -6.56
N LEU A 21 -1.30 12.38 -7.33
CA LEU A 21 -0.75 11.70 -8.50
C LEU A 21 -0.25 12.68 -9.58
N ASN A 22 -0.79 13.90 -9.64
CA ASN A 22 -0.33 14.91 -10.58
C ASN A 22 1.10 15.41 -10.25
N LYS A 23 1.52 15.26 -9.00
CA LYS A 23 2.89 15.62 -8.56
C LYS A 23 3.82 14.42 -8.52
N CYS A 24 3.37 13.30 -7.96
CA CYS A 24 4.25 12.16 -7.72
C CYS A 24 4.24 11.13 -8.85
N HIS A 25 3.28 11.18 -9.78
CA HIS A 25 3.16 10.22 -10.90
C HIS A 25 3.24 8.75 -10.49
N GLY A 26 2.82 8.41 -9.28
CA GLY A 26 2.82 7.03 -8.79
C GLY A 26 4.18 6.49 -8.35
N ILE A 27 5.08 7.37 -7.93
CA ILE A 27 6.48 7.06 -7.56
C ILE A 27 6.58 5.93 -6.49
N CYS A 28 5.58 5.73 -5.64
CA CYS A 28 5.56 4.67 -4.64
C CYS A 28 5.59 3.24 -5.22
N CYS A 29 5.29 3.08 -6.51
CA CYS A 29 5.43 1.82 -7.24
C CYS A 29 6.77 1.73 -8.00
N VAL A 30 7.57 2.79 -8.01
CA VAL A 30 8.82 2.93 -8.77
C VAL A 30 10.04 2.92 -7.85
N GLU A 31 9.99 3.71 -6.78
CA GLU A 31 11.09 3.83 -5.84
C GLU A 31 10.86 2.96 -4.61
N GLY A 32 11.92 2.37 -4.10
CA GLY A 32 11.93 1.55 -2.89
C GLY A 32 13.18 0.69 -2.84
N GLU A 33 13.60 0.29 -1.65
CA GLU A 33 14.74 -0.62 -1.45
C GLU A 33 14.32 -2.09 -1.68
N SER A 34 13.02 -2.37 -1.61
CA SER A 34 12.43 -3.69 -1.84
C SER A 34 10.99 -3.56 -2.33
N GLY A 35 10.37 -4.67 -2.72
CA GLY A 35 8.95 -4.75 -3.05
C GLY A 35 8.04 -4.43 -1.85
N ALA A 36 6.74 -4.31 -2.11
CA ALA A 36 5.75 -4.08 -1.07
C ALA A 36 5.54 -5.35 -0.22
N PRO A 37 5.55 -5.28 1.12
CA PRO A 37 5.26 -6.43 1.99
C PRO A 37 3.91 -7.07 1.68
N LEU A 38 3.88 -8.41 1.65
CA LEU A 38 2.71 -9.22 1.39
C LEU A 38 2.28 -10.02 2.62
N GLU A 39 0.98 -10.13 2.84
CA GLU A 39 0.40 -11.05 3.80
C GLU A 39 0.19 -12.44 3.17
N LYS A 40 0.12 -13.50 4.00
CA LYS A 40 -0.04 -14.88 3.50
C LYS A 40 -1.27 -15.08 2.61
N GLU A 41 -2.38 -14.48 2.99
CA GLU A 41 -3.64 -14.55 2.27
C GLU A 41 -3.54 -13.88 0.88
N GLU A 42 -2.73 -12.83 0.78
CA GLU A 42 -2.46 -12.13 -0.47
C GLU A 42 -1.63 -13.00 -1.42
N ILE A 43 -0.61 -13.68 -0.90
CA ILE A 43 0.21 -14.61 -1.68
C ILE A 43 -0.68 -15.74 -2.25
N ILE A 44 -1.51 -16.35 -1.40
CA ILE A 44 -2.43 -17.41 -1.82
C ILE A 44 -3.37 -16.91 -2.93
N TRP A 45 -3.87 -15.68 -2.81
CA TRP A 45 -4.71 -15.09 -3.85
C TRP A 45 -3.94 -14.87 -5.14
N LEU A 46 -2.73 -14.31 -5.07
CA LEU A 46 -1.87 -14.04 -6.23
C LEU A 46 -1.54 -15.32 -7.00
N GLU A 47 -1.17 -16.39 -6.30
CA GLU A 47 -0.86 -17.69 -6.91
C GLU A 47 -2.08 -18.32 -7.59
N LYS A 48 -3.25 -18.29 -6.93
CA LYS A 48 -4.47 -18.92 -7.45
C LYS A 48 -5.13 -18.18 -8.59
N ASN A 49 -4.85 -16.91 -8.77
CA ASN A 49 -5.54 -16.05 -9.73
C ASN A 49 -4.58 -15.41 -10.75
N ILE A 50 -3.41 -16.00 -10.96
CA ILE A 50 -2.39 -15.44 -11.84
C ILE A 50 -2.93 -15.20 -13.26
N GLU A 51 -3.79 -16.08 -13.78
CA GLU A 51 -4.41 -15.95 -15.08
C GLU A 51 -5.33 -14.71 -15.22
N LYS A 52 -5.82 -14.17 -14.10
CA LYS A 52 -6.69 -12.98 -14.10
C LYS A 52 -5.94 -11.67 -14.29
N TYR A 53 -4.63 -11.63 -14.01
CA TYR A 53 -3.87 -10.39 -14.08
C TYR A 53 -2.58 -10.47 -14.89
N TYR A 54 -2.04 -11.66 -15.18
CA TYR A 54 -0.75 -11.82 -15.85
C TYR A 54 -0.71 -11.12 -17.22
N ASP A 55 -1.76 -11.27 -18.03
CA ASP A 55 -1.80 -10.68 -19.39
C ASP A 55 -1.82 -9.15 -19.37
N PHE A 56 -2.25 -8.54 -18.29
CA PHE A 56 -2.28 -7.08 -18.12
C PHE A 56 -0.95 -6.49 -17.65
N LEU A 57 0.02 -7.32 -17.23
CA LEU A 57 1.35 -6.88 -16.89
C LEU A 57 2.13 -6.43 -18.13
N ASP A 58 3.00 -5.45 -17.95
CA ASP A 58 3.97 -5.11 -18.99
C ASP A 58 5.08 -6.18 -19.12
N ALA A 59 5.93 -6.05 -20.12
CA ALA A 59 6.99 -7.03 -20.40
C ALA A 59 7.96 -7.20 -19.22
N GLY A 60 8.28 -6.11 -18.50
CA GLY A 60 9.14 -6.15 -17.31
C GLY A 60 8.50 -6.90 -16.14
N GLY A 61 7.21 -6.66 -15.92
CA GLY A 61 6.43 -7.35 -14.90
C GLY A 61 6.28 -8.85 -15.19
N LYS A 62 5.94 -9.22 -16.44
CA LYS A 62 5.90 -10.64 -16.87
C LYS A 62 7.23 -11.32 -16.64
N LYS A 63 8.34 -10.71 -17.08
CA LYS A 63 9.69 -11.25 -16.90
C LYS A 63 10.04 -11.46 -15.42
N ALA A 64 9.66 -10.52 -14.55
CA ALA A 64 9.89 -10.64 -13.10
C ALA A 64 9.11 -11.82 -12.51
N ILE A 65 7.80 -11.93 -12.82
CA ILE A 65 6.95 -13.03 -12.36
C ILE A 65 7.45 -14.40 -12.88
N ASP A 66 7.84 -14.49 -14.14
CA ASP A 66 8.38 -15.73 -14.72
C ASP A 66 9.68 -16.19 -14.05
N LYS A 67 10.49 -15.24 -13.59
CA LYS A 67 11.77 -15.50 -12.95
C LYS A 67 11.65 -15.86 -11.46
N THR A 68 10.83 -15.15 -10.70
CA THR A 68 10.79 -15.23 -9.23
C THR A 68 9.48 -15.78 -8.68
N GLY A 69 8.42 -15.86 -9.50
CA GLY A 69 7.06 -16.12 -9.04
C GLY A 69 6.33 -14.83 -8.63
N VAL A 70 5.20 -15.00 -7.92
CA VAL A 70 4.33 -13.87 -7.53
C VAL A 70 4.82 -13.09 -6.33
N TYR A 71 5.90 -13.53 -5.68
CA TYR A 71 6.57 -12.86 -4.56
C TYR A 71 8.07 -13.16 -4.58
N GLU A 72 8.84 -12.41 -3.82
CA GLU A 72 10.25 -12.67 -3.53
C GLU A 72 10.56 -12.41 -2.04
N LEU A 73 11.73 -12.82 -1.60
CA LEU A 73 12.24 -12.48 -0.27
C LEU A 73 13.21 -11.31 -0.40
N ASP A 74 13.02 -10.29 0.42
CA ASP A 74 13.98 -9.19 0.51
C ASP A 74 15.21 -9.56 1.35
N ILE A 75 16.15 -8.61 1.51
CA ILE A 75 17.38 -8.82 2.28
C ILE A 75 17.14 -9.12 3.77
N GLN A 76 15.96 -8.81 4.29
CA GLN A 76 15.56 -9.08 5.68
C GLN A 76 14.74 -10.39 5.79
N SER A 77 14.58 -11.10 4.66
CA SER A 77 13.76 -12.30 4.52
C SER A 77 12.25 -12.03 4.70
N ASP A 78 11.82 -10.78 4.49
CA ASP A 78 10.41 -10.45 4.42
C ASP A 78 9.86 -10.82 3.04
N ILE A 79 8.61 -11.31 3.00
CA ILE A 79 7.93 -11.64 1.74
C ILE A 79 7.37 -10.36 1.14
N VAL A 80 7.80 -10.06 -0.09
CA VAL A 80 7.47 -8.82 -0.78
C VAL A 80 7.05 -9.07 -2.23
N THR A 81 6.45 -8.07 -2.88
CA THR A 81 6.19 -8.13 -4.32
C THR A 81 7.50 -8.16 -5.10
N PRO A 82 7.58 -8.91 -6.21
CA PRO A 82 8.79 -8.94 -7.03
C PRO A 82 9.10 -7.57 -7.64
N LEU A 83 10.38 -7.34 -7.93
CA LEU A 83 10.84 -6.16 -8.64
C LEU A 83 11.21 -6.51 -10.08
N LYS A 84 10.96 -5.59 -11.00
CA LYS A 84 11.51 -5.60 -12.35
C LYS A 84 13.02 -5.40 -12.32
N ASP A 85 13.73 -5.75 -13.37
CA ASP A 85 15.19 -5.51 -13.48
C ASP A 85 15.55 -4.02 -13.36
N SER A 86 14.62 -3.11 -13.65
CA SER A 86 14.76 -1.65 -13.52
C SER A 86 14.44 -1.12 -12.12
N GLY A 87 14.01 -1.98 -11.17
CA GLY A 87 13.77 -1.67 -9.77
C GLY A 87 12.31 -1.36 -9.39
N GLU A 88 11.43 -1.15 -10.36
CA GLU A 88 10.01 -0.93 -10.07
C GLU A 88 9.31 -2.23 -9.66
N CYS A 89 8.20 -2.09 -8.93
CA CYS A 89 7.31 -3.20 -8.61
C CYS A 89 6.86 -3.95 -9.88
N ALA A 90 6.92 -5.29 -9.89
CA ALA A 90 6.47 -6.11 -11.01
C ALA A 90 5.00 -5.87 -11.41
N TYR A 91 4.17 -5.45 -10.45
CA TYR A 91 2.76 -5.16 -10.65
C TYR A 91 2.46 -3.70 -11.02
N ALA A 92 3.50 -2.90 -11.27
CA ALA A 92 3.37 -1.52 -11.74
C ALA A 92 3.29 -1.47 -13.26
N ILE A 93 2.37 -0.66 -13.78
CA ILE A 93 2.25 -0.34 -15.21
C ILE A 93 2.20 1.18 -15.39
N VAL A 94 2.51 1.66 -16.59
CA VAL A 94 2.45 3.10 -16.89
C VAL A 94 1.22 3.39 -17.75
N GLU A 95 0.36 4.28 -17.28
CA GLU A 95 -0.78 4.83 -18.03
C GLU A 95 -0.81 6.34 -17.91
N ASN A 96 -1.00 7.04 -19.04
CA ASN A 96 -1.10 8.51 -19.08
C ASN A 96 0.03 9.21 -18.30
N ASN A 97 1.25 8.75 -18.45
CA ASN A 97 2.43 9.29 -17.76
C ASN A 97 2.40 9.14 -16.22
N CYS A 98 1.60 8.22 -15.70
CA CYS A 98 1.50 7.91 -14.28
C CYS A 98 1.72 6.40 -14.08
N THR A 99 2.53 6.05 -13.10
CA THR A 99 2.69 4.65 -12.69
C THR A 99 1.54 4.25 -11.77
N ILE A 100 0.87 3.18 -12.09
CA ILE A 100 -0.28 2.67 -11.34
C ILE A 100 -0.12 1.18 -11.02
N CYS A 101 -0.77 0.74 -9.96
CA CYS A 101 -0.84 -0.67 -9.61
C CYS A 101 -1.87 -1.38 -10.51
N ILE A 102 -1.46 -2.48 -11.16
CA ILE A 102 -2.38 -3.25 -12.02
C ILE A 102 -3.60 -3.78 -11.24
N PHE A 103 -3.41 -4.20 -9.98
CA PHE A 103 -4.50 -4.70 -9.16
C PHE A 103 -5.53 -3.60 -8.86
N GLU A 104 -5.08 -2.38 -8.54
CA GLU A 104 -5.98 -1.25 -8.32
C GLU A 104 -6.78 -0.92 -9.58
N LYS A 105 -6.14 -0.98 -10.75
CA LYS A 105 -6.82 -0.79 -12.04
C LYS A 105 -7.88 -1.85 -12.27
N LEU A 106 -7.50 -3.12 -12.26
CA LEU A 106 -8.41 -4.24 -12.54
C LEU A 106 -9.57 -4.31 -11.54
N PHE A 107 -9.32 -3.97 -10.27
CA PHE A 107 -10.36 -3.87 -9.26
C PHE A 107 -11.37 -2.76 -9.58
N LYS A 108 -10.89 -1.57 -9.96
CA LYS A 108 -11.76 -0.45 -10.36
C LYS A 108 -12.58 -0.74 -11.60
N GLU A 109 -12.05 -1.57 -12.51
CA GLU A 109 -12.73 -2.07 -13.70
C GLU A 109 -13.68 -3.24 -13.41
N GLY A 110 -13.73 -3.74 -12.17
CA GLY A 110 -14.58 -4.85 -11.75
C GLY A 110 -14.13 -6.23 -12.27
N LEU A 111 -12.87 -6.36 -12.71
CA LEU A 111 -12.33 -7.58 -13.28
C LEU A 111 -11.78 -8.54 -12.23
N ILE A 112 -11.38 -8.02 -11.08
CA ILE A 112 -10.89 -8.80 -9.93
C ILE A 112 -11.45 -8.25 -8.61
N GLU A 113 -11.48 -9.10 -7.58
CA GLU A 113 -11.89 -8.72 -6.22
C GLU A 113 -10.73 -8.25 -5.32
N PHE A 114 -9.49 -8.41 -5.78
CA PHE A 114 -8.28 -8.00 -5.04
C PHE A 114 -7.89 -6.56 -5.39
N TYR A 115 -7.99 -5.65 -4.41
CA TYR A 115 -7.71 -4.23 -4.69
C TYR A 115 -6.23 -3.96 -4.92
N LYS A 116 -5.37 -4.26 -3.94
CA LYS A 116 -3.90 -4.19 -3.96
C LYS A 116 -3.34 -4.71 -2.64
N PRO A 117 -2.03 -4.97 -2.52
CA PRO A 117 -1.41 -5.36 -1.26
C PRO A 117 -1.81 -4.42 -0.12
N ILE A 118 -2.10 -5.00 1.05
CA ILE A 118 -2.58 -4.21 2.19
C ILE A 118 -1.54 -3.19 2.65
N SER A 119 -0.26 -3.48 2.51
CA SER A 119 0.83 -2.56 2.80
C SER A 119 0.78 -1.31 1.92
N CYS A 120 0.47 -1.47 0.61
CA CYS A 120 0.26 -0.37 -0.33
C CYS A 120 -1.05 0.38 -0.06
N HIS A 121 -2.12 -0.33 0.36
CA HIS A 121 -3.42 0.28 0.64
C HIS A 121 -3.39 1.12 1.92
N LEU A 122 -2.61 0.73 2.91
CA LEU A 122 -2.42 1.47 4.16
C LEU A 122 -1.48 2.66 4.03
N TYR A 123 -0.68 2.74 2.95
CA TYR A 123 0.28 3.85 2.81
C TYR A 123 -0.44 5.22 2.88
N PRO A 124 0.05 6.19 3.68
CA PRO A 124 1.38 6.30 4.30
C PRO A 124 1.53 5.66 5.69
N ILE A 125 0.61 4.84 6.15
CA ILE A 125 0.77 4.14 7.42
C ILE A 125 1.60 2.88 7.21
N ARG A 126 2.66 2.71 8.01
CA ARG A 126 3.42 1.47 8.13
C ARG A 126 2.96 0.69 9.35
N VAL A 127 2.85 -0.62 9.20
CA VAL A 127 2.44 -1.54 10.26
C VAL A 127 3.57 -2.49 10.55
N TYR A 128 4.11 -2.42 11.77
CA TYR A 128 5.14 -3.33 12.25
C TYR A 128 4.51 -4.37 13.17
N LYS A 129 4.83 -5.63 12.91
CA LYS A 129 4.36 -6.74 13.74
C LYS A 129 5.31 -6.93 14.93
N LEU A 130 4.79 -6.82 16.13
CA LEU A 130 5.49 -7.06 17.38
C LEU A 130 4.95 -8.33 18.05
N ILE A 131 5.59 -8.78 19.13
CA ILE A 131 5.08 -9.93 19.93
C ILE A 131 3.76 -9.53 20.59
N GLY A 132 2.64 -10.06 20.08
CA GLY A 132 1.29 -9.78 20.59
C GLY A 132 0.68 -8.43 20.19
N PHE A 133 1.39 -7.59 19.42
CA PHE A 133 0.93 -6.25 19.04
C PHE A 133 1.24 -5.93 17.58
N TYR A 134 0.55 -4.91 17.06
CA TYR A 134 0.90 -4.21 15.82
C TYR A 134 1.19 -2.75 16.16
N HIS A 135 2.27 -2.21 15.61
CA HIS A 135 2.63 -0.80 15.77
C HIS A 135 2.39 -0.06 14.46
N LEU A 136 1.51 0.94 14.49
CA LEU A 136 1.14 1.79 13.38
C LEU A 136 1.89 3.11 13.47
N THR A 137 2.66 3.44 12.43
CA THR A 137 3.48 4.65 12.35
C THR A 137 3.21 5.41 11.06
N LEU A 138 3.49 6.70 11.02
CA LEU A 138 3.40 7.52 9.82
C LEU A 138 4.75 7.49 9.06
N ASN A 139 4.72 7.04 7.82
CA ASN A 139 5.88 7.13 6.94
C ASN A 139 5.86 8.46 6.16
N ARG A 140 6.89 9.29 6.39
CA ARG A 140 7.08 10.55 5.67
C ARG A 140 8.13 10.38 4.59
N TRP A 141 7.75 9.74 3.51
CA TRP A 141 8.66 9.60 2.38
C TRP A 141 8.79 10.93 1.64
N HIS A 142 10.02 11.32 1.29
CA HIS A 142 10.31 12.63 0.67
C HIS A 142 9.55 12.86 -0.64
N THR A 143 9.32 11.80 -1.42
CA THR A 143 8.56 11.83 -2.68
C THR A 143 7.08 12.12 -2.50
N CYS A 144 6.55 11.95 -1.27
CA CYS A 144 5.15 12.18 -0.93
C CYS A 144 4.88 13.51 -0.20
N THR A 145 5.86 14.43 -0.16
CA THR A 145 5.69 15.72 0.53
C THR A 145 4.46 16.48 0.04
N GLY A 146 4.22 16.54 -1.27
CA GLY A 146 3.04 17.18 -1.84
C GLY A 146 1.70 16.58 -1.39
N ALA A 147 1.68 15.29 -1.02
CA ALA A 147 0.46 14.63 -0.54
C ALA A 147 0.07 15.09 0.88
N PHE A 148 1.04 15.39 1.74
CA PHE A 148 0.79 15.99 3.06
C PHE A 148 0.25 17.41 2.94
N ASP A 149 0.81 18.23 2.04
CA ASP A 149 0.33 19.59 1.77
C ASP A 149 -1.09 19.58 1.20
N LEU A 150 -1.37 18.68 0.25
CA LEU A 150 -2.69 18.54 -0.34
C LEU A 150 -3.72 18.08 0.72
N GLY A 151 -3.36 17.07 1.52
CA GLY A 151 -4.21 16.59 2.61
C GLY A 151 -4.54 17.68 3.61
N LYS A 152 -3.58 18.50 4.00
CA LYS A 152 -3.78 19.65 4.87
C LYS A 152 -4.72 20.71 4.24
N LYS A 153 -4.51 21.02 2.95
CA LYS A 153 -5.37 21.95 2.20
C LYS A 153 -6.81 21.46 2.09
N GLN A 154 -6.99 20.16 1.87
CA GLN A 154 -8.30 19.52 1.75
C GLN A 154 -8.91 19.12 3.11
N LYS A 155 -8.16 19.29 4.20
CA LYS A 155 -8.55 18.87 5.56
C LYS A 155 -8.89 17.37 5.64
N ILE A 156 -8.12 16.52 4.97
CA ILE A 156 -8.32 15.07 4.99
C ILE A 156 -7.34 14.45 6.00
N PRO A 157 -7.79 14.05 7.22
CA PRO A 157 -6.94 13.35 8.18
C PRO A 157 -6.40 12.04 7.58
N VAL A 158 -5.14 11.68 7.85
CA VAL A 158 -4.51 10.50 7.30
C VAL A 158 -5.28 9.21 7.61
N LEU A 159 -5.83 9.07 8.81
CA LEU A 159 -6.63 7.90 9.20
C LEU A 159 -7.95 7.79 8.41
N TYR A 160 -8.55 8.92 8.01
CA TYR A 160 -9.71 8.93 7.12
C TYR A 160 -9.31 8.64 5.67
N PHE A 161 -8.15 9.10 5.22
CA PHE A 161 -7.63 8.77 3.89
C PHE A 161 -7.47 7.26 3.70
N VAL A 162 -6.95 6.56 4.71
CA VAL A 162 -6.75 5.10 4.67
C VAL A 162 -7.88 4.30 5.35
N LYS A 163 -9.04 4.89 5.57
CA LYS A 163 -10.16 4.26 6.29
C LYS A 163 -10.52 2.88 5.76
N ASP A 164 -10.61 2.72 4.46
CA ASP A 164 -10.98 1.45 3.83
C ASP A 164 -9.88 0.39 4.00
N ALA A 165 -8.61 0.80 3.98
CA ALA A 165 -7.50 -0.07 4.30
C ALA A 165 -7.50 -0.51 5.77
N LEU A 166 -7.78 0.43 6.69
CA LEU A 166 -7.94 0.12 8.11
C LEU A 166 -9.11 -0.84 8.35
N LYS A 167 -10.26 -0.62 7.68
CA LYS A 167 -11.41 -1.52 7.76
C LYS A 167 -11.08 -2.93 7.24
N ARG A 168 -10.30 -3.02 6.17
CA ARG A 168 -9.84 -4.31 5.62
C ARG A 168 -8.88 -5.02 6.57
N ARG A 169 -7.96 -4.30 7.22
CA ARG A 169 -6.89 -4.88 8.05
C ARG A 169 -7.27 -5.04 9.52
N PHE A 170 -8.05 -4.11 10.07
CA PHE A 170 -8.42 -3.99 11.48
C PHE A 170 -9.93 -3.72 11.64
N PRO A 171 -10.81 -4.62 11.14
CA PRO A 171 -12.25 -4.38 11.07
C PRO A 171 -12.88 -4.12 12.45
N ASN A 172 -12.34 -4.74 13.50
CA ASN A 172 -12.88 -4.60 14.86
C ASN A 172 -12.41 -3.33 15.59
N GLN A 173 -11.34 -2.68 15.12
CA GLN A 173 -10.73 -1.53 15.79
C GLN A 173 -10.96 -0.21 15.03
N VAL A 174 -11.35 -0.26 13.74
CA VAL A 174 -11.38 0.92 12.86
C VAL A 174 -12.26 2.04 13.40
N ASP A 175 -13.44 1.73 13.91
CA ASP A 175 -14.35 2.77 14.42
C ASP A 175 -13.74 3.50 15.61
N ARG A 176 -13.17 2.76 16.57
CA ARG A 176 -12.48 3.34 17.73
C ARG A 176 -11.22 4.13 17.35
N ILE A 177 -10.53 3.73 16.28
CA ILE A 177 -9.40 4.50 15.74
C ILE A 177 -9.90 5.84 15.22
N LEU A 178 -10.97 5.84 14.42
CA LEU A 178 -11.50 7.05 13.77
C LEU A 178 -12.15 8.03 14.76
N GLU A 179 -12.79 7.54 15.82
CA GLU A 179 -13.37 8.37 16.90
C GLU A 179 -12.31 9.22 17.64
N ASN A 180 -11.04 8.81 17.59
CA ASN A 180 -9.95 9.53 18.23
C ASN A 180 -9.24 10.52 17.30
N VAL A 181 -9.67 10.66 16.05
CA VAL A 181 -9.13 11.67 15.12
C VAL A 181 -9.58 13.05 15.60
N LYS A 182 -8.62 13.89 15.91
CA LYS A 182 -8.88 15.27 16.32
C LYS A 182 -9.10 16.14 15.09
N GLU A 183 -10.18 16.91 15.08
CA GLU A 183 -10.31 18.06 14.19
C GLU A 183 -9.27 19.11 14.64
N ILE A 184 -8.34 19.48 13.74
CA ILE A 184 -7.32 20.51 13.99
C ILE A 184 -7.61 21.72 13.10
#